data_1f9532818fcbc50db42e4185d9cb5d20
#
_entry.id   1f9532818fcbc50db42e4185d9cb5d20
#
_cell.length_a   1.000
_cell.length_b   1.000
_cell.length_c   1.000
_cell.angle_alpha   90.00
_cell.angle_beta   90.00
_cell.angle_gamma   90.00
#
_symmetry.space_group_name_H-M   'P 1'
#
loop_
_entity.id
_entity.type
_entity.pdbx_description
1 polymer ?
#
loop_
_entity_poly.entity_id
_entity_poly.type
_entity_poly.pdbx_seq_one_letter_code
_entity_poly.pdbx_strand_id
1 'polypeptide(L)'
;MPQLNINVPPELWHAIEAQGDQQGDGPVGIVFRAISEYLDGGRDRLYQVSTSSALVEGVSDGAVEIGTLRKYGDLGIGTFEQLDGEMVIVDGRVFQVRCDGTVAEVADTVLTPFATVTRFRADAEVLLKSCPHFAALTEAFDQLRSTNNLFFSLRVDGHFDYVRTRAICRMVPGTKLIDAAAVQPEFEYRNLYGALVGFWSPEYSKTLSIPGYHMHFLSVDHRAGGHLLECRGTELTLQLQRGTRFSLVLPETNSFLDADLHRDPSEDLDKAENFQPEKVKES
;
A
#
# COMPACT_ATOMS: atom_id res chain seq x y z
N MET A 1 -10.32 -28.11 -28.45
CA MET A 1 -10.10 -27.26 -27.24
C MET A 1 -9.14 -27.98 -26.33
N PRO A 2 -8.23 -27.29 -25.63
CA PRO A 2 -7.42 -27.92 -24.58
C PRO A 2 -8.34 -28.52 -23.50
N GLN A 3 -7.99 -29.68 -22.98
CA GLN A 3 -8.76 -30.38 -21.95
C GLN A 3 -7.90 -30.50 -20.70
N LEU A 4 -8.46 -30.16 -19.52
CA LEU A 4 -7.82 -30.31 -18.23
C LEU A 4 -8.61 -31.31 -17.38
N ASN A 5 -7.94 -32.37 -16.90
CA ASN A 5 -8.52 -33.35 -15.98
C ASN A 5 -7.90 -33.18 -14.60
N ILE A 6 -8.73 -32.97 -13.58
CA ILE A 6 -8.29 -32.75 -12.20
C ILE A 6 -8.97 -33.78 -11.28
N ASN A 7 -8.18 -34.43 -10.44
CA ASN A 7 -8.71 -35.25 -9.34
C ASN A 7 -8.99 -34.34 -8.14
N VAL A 8 -10.23 -34.24 -7.75
CA VAL A 8 -10.69 -33.42 -6.61
C VAL A 8 -10.88 -34.30 -5.40
N PRO A 9 -10.32 -33.95 -4.22
CA PRO A 9 -10.63 -34.69 -2.98
C PRO A 9 -12.15 -34.70 -2.68
N PRO A 10 -12.69 -35.79 -2.12
CA PRO A 10 -14.14 -35.92 -1.91
C PRO A 10 -14.77 -34.78 -1.11
N GLU A 11 -14.10 -34.31 -0.04
CA GLU A 11 -14.59 -33.22 0.81
C GLU A 11 -14.71 -31.90 0.02
N LEU A 12 -13.71 -31.59 -0.81
CA LEU A 12 -13.73 -30.39 -1.67
C LEU A 12 -14.80 -30.56 -2.77
N TRP A 13 -14.97 -31.76 -3.32
CA TRP A 13 -16.00 -32.03 -4.32
C TRP A 13 -17.40 -31.77 -3.76
N HIS A 14 -17.72 -32.28 -2.57
CA HIS A 14 -19.02 -32.02 -1.92
C HIS A 14 -19.27 -30.53 -1.66
N ALA A 15 -18.23 -29.78 -1.28
CA ALA A 15 -18.34 -28.32 -1.11
C ALA A 15 -18.65 -27.63 -2.44
N ILE A 16 -17.98 -28.02 -3.53
CA ILE A 16 -18.19 -27.48 -4.88
C ILE A 16 -19.61 -27.79 -5.38
N GLU A 17 -20.11 -29.02 -5.19
CA GLU A 17 -21.47 -29.42 -5.55
C GLU A 17 -22.51 -28.58 -4.80
N ALA A 18 -22.41 -28.51 -3.48
CA ALA A 18 -23.33 -27.75 -2.65
C ALA A 18 -23.37 -26.24 -3.03
N GLN A 19 -22.23 -25.65 -3.34
CA GLN A 19 -22.15 -24.25 -3.73
C GLN A 19 -22.63 -24.04 -5.18
N GLY A 20 -22.38 -25.00 -6.06
CA GLY A 20 -22.86 -24.98 -7.44
C GLY A 20 -24.38 -25.03 -7.53
N ASP A 21 -25.02 -25.87 -6.70
CA ASP A 21 -26.47 -25.99 -6.61
C ASP A 21 -27.12 -24.70 -6.06
N GLN A 22 -26.53 -24.11 -5.03
CA GLN A 22 -27.01 -22.83 -4.45
C GLN A 22 -26.97 -21.66 -5.43
N GLN A 23 -25.97 -21.61 -6.31
CA GLN A 23 -25.75 -20.50 -7.24
C GLN A 23 -26.32 -20.77 -8.65
N GLY A 24 -26.76 -21.97 -8.93
CA GLY A 24 -27.29 -22.35 -10.23
C GLY A 24 -26.24 -22.52 -11.34
N ASP A 25 -24.96 -22.47 -11.00
CA ASP A 25 -23.85 -22.58 -11.96
C ASP A 25 -23.34 -24.01 -12.13
N GLY A 26 -23.75 -24.90 -11.23
CA GLY A 26 -23.23 -26.25 -11.13
C GLY A 26 -21.75 -26.34 -10.73
N PRO A 27 -21.21 -27.53 -10.47
CA PRO A 27 -19.84 -27.73 -10.01
C PRO A 27 -18.79 -27.16 -10.97
N VAL A 28 -18.99 -27.32 -12.27
CA VAL A 28 -18.07 -26.82 -13.31
C VAL A 28 -17.99 -25.29 -13.31
N GLY A 29 -19.13 -24.61 -13.12
CA GLY A 29 -19.18 -23.14 -13.04
C GLY A 29 -18.41 -22.60 -11.85
N ILE A 30 -18.53 -23.26 -10.68
CA ILE A 30 -17.76 -22.90 -9.47
C ILE A 30 -16.26 -23.04 -9.72
N VAL A 31 -15.82 -24.17 -10.28
CA VAL A 31 -14.39 -24.42 -10.58
C VAL A 31 -13.87 -23.39 -11.59
N PHE A 32 -14.64 -23.13 -12.65
CA PHE A 32 -14.26 -22.15 -13.69
C PHE A 32 -14.10 -20.75 -13.10
N ARG A 33 -15.03 -20.33 -12.25
CA ARG A 33 -14.98 -19.03 -11.57
C ARG A 33 -13.78 -18.93 -10.65
N ALA A 34 -13.54 -19.93 -9.81
CA ALA A 34 -12.40 -19.97 -8.90
C ALA A 34 -11.07 -19.91 -9.64
N ILE A 35 -10.94 -20.67 -10.74
CA ILE A 35 -9.73 -20.63 -11.58
C ILE A 35 -9.60 -19.27 -12.28
N SER A 36 -10.67 -18.72 -12.83
CA SER A 36 -10.67 -17.40 -13.46
C SER A 36 -10.28 -16.31 -12.46
N GLU A 37 -10.86 -16.30 -11.27
CA GLU A 37 -10.51 -15.37 -10.21
C GLU A 37 -9.04 -15.53 -9.76
N TYR A 38 -8.53 -16.73 -9.73
CA TYR A 38 -7.14 -17.02 -9.42
C TYR A 38 -6.19 -16.56 -10.55
N LEU A 39 -6.56 -16.81 -11.82
CA LEU A 39 -5.77 -16.43 -12.99
C LEU A 39 -5.83 -14.92 -13.28
N ASP A 40 -6.96 -14.28 -13.03
CA ASP A 40 -7.07 -12.80 -13.06
C ASP A 40 -6.18 -12.17 -11.98
N GLY A 41 -5.60 -13.02 -11.11
CA GLY A 41 -4.59 -12.64 -10.13
C GLY A 41 -5.09 -11.62 -9.09
N GLY A 42 -6.43 -11.48 -8.95
CA GLY A 42 -7.01 -10.42 -8.12
C GLY A 42 -6.84 -9.04 -8.76
N ARG A 43 -6.81 -8.99 -10.10
CA ARG A 43 -6.78 -7.74 -10.87
C ARG A 43 -7.84 -6.78 -10.31
N ASP A 44 -7.50 -5.50 -10.22
CA ASP A 44 -8.36 -4.45 -9.67
C ASP A 44 -8.72 -4.61 -8.17
N ARG A 45 -8.02 -5.50 -7.45
CA ARG A 45 -8.24 -5.71 -6.02
C ARG A 45 -7.12 -5.07 -5.20
N LEU A 46 -7.53 -4.24 -4.25
CA LEU A 46 -6.69 -3.85 -3.13
C LEU A 46 -6.94 -4.81 -1.97
N TYR A 47 -5.87 -5.30 -1.37
CA TYR A 47 -5.92 -6.04 -0.11
C TYR A 47 -5.26 -5.19 0.97
N GLN A 48 -6.00 -4.92 2.03
CA GLN A 48 -5.53 -4.08 3.12
C GLN A 48 -5.67 -4.80 4.45
N VAL A 49 -4.66 -4.63 5.29
CA VAL A 49 -4.64 -5.06 6.69
C VAL A 49 -4.95 -3.85 7.55
N SER A 50 -5.91 -3.97 8.47
CA SER A 50 -6.35 -2.93 9.41
C SER A 50 -6.94 -1.68 8.74
N THR A 51 -7.20 -0.67 9.53
CA THR A 51 -7.81 0.59 9.12
C THR A 51 -6.93 1.78 9.48
N SER A 52 -7.06 2.88 8.73
CA SER A 52 -6.41 4.16 9.08
C SER A 52 -6.83 4.67 10.45
N SER A 53 -8.12 4.49 10.83
CA SER A 53 -8.59 4.84 12.18
C SER A 53 -7.84 4.09 13.28
N ALA A 54 -7.61 2.80 13.11
CA ALA A 54 -6.86 1.99 14.08
C ALA A 54 -5.38 2.44 14.18
N LEU A 55 -4.76 2.73 13.01
CA LEU A 55 -3.39 3.22 12.95
C LEU A 55 -3.23 4.56 13.69
N VAL A 56 -4.17 5.49 13.49
CA VAL A 56 -4.21 6.80 14.16
C VAL A 56 -4.30 6.65 15.68
N GLU A 57 -5.13 5.72 16.17
CA GLU A 57 -5.32 5.46 17.60
C GLU A 57 -4.18 4.61 18.22
N GLY A 58 -3.11 4.33 17.45
CA GLY A 58 -1.90 3.68 17.96
C GLY A 58 -1.97 2.15 17.99
N VAL A 59 -2.90 1.54 17.23
CA VAL A 59 -2.94 0.08 17.04
C VAL A 59 -1.80 -0.31 16.11
N SER A 60 -0.70 -0.76 16.70
CA SER A 60 0.56 -1.07 16.01
C SER A 60 1.08 -2.48 16.24
N ASP A 61 0.29 -3.35 16.89
CA ASP A 61 0.63 -4.76 17.04
C ASP A 61 0.58 -5.47 15.69
N GLY A 62 1.58 -6.30 15.42
CA GLY A 62 1.65 -7.07 14.19
C GLY A 62 0.47 -8.04 14.07
N ALA A 63 -0.26 -7.96 12.95
CA ALA A 63 -1.49 -8.72 12.72
C ALA A 63 -1.34 -9.77 11.63
N VAL A 64 -0.54 -9.48 10.60
CA VAL A 64 -0.40 -10.34 9.42
C VAL A 64 1.07 -10.49 9.05
N GLU A 65 1.50 -11.69 8.69
CA GLU A 65 2.85 -11.96 8.19
C GLU A 65 3.05 -11.40 6.77
N ILE A 66 4.25 -10.90 6.49
CA ILE A 66 4.66 -10.43 5.16
C ILE A 66 4.46 -11.50 4.09
N GLY A 67 4.73 -12.77 4.40
CA GLY A 67 4.49 -13.88 3.48
C GLY A 67 3.03 -14.03 3.06
N THR A 68 2.09 -13.56 3.88
CA THR A 68 0.67 -13.50 3.51
C THR A 68 0.40 -12.33 2.57
N LEU A 69 0.97 -11.13 2.80
CA LEU A 69 0.82 -10.00 1.88
C LEU A 69 1.27 -10.34 0.46
N ARG A 70 2.41 -11.03 0.33
CA ARG A 70 2.95 -11.46 -0.98
C ARG A 70 1.99 -12.34 -1.79
N LYS A 71 1.07 -13.05 -1.12
CA LYS A 71 0.04 -13.86 -1.81
C LYS A 71 -1.01 -12.98 -2.49
N TYR A 72 -1.20 -11.74 -1.99
CA TYR A 72 -2.23 -10.83 -2.47
C TYR A 72 -1.70 -9.70 -3.35
N GLY A 73 -0.38 -9.41 -3.32
CA GLY A 73 0.16 -8.32 -4.11
C GLY A 73 1.66 -8.41 -4.36
N ASP A 74 2.08 -7.69 -5.41
CA ASP A 74 3.47 -7.48 -5.80
C ASP A 74 3.89 -6.00 -5.75
N LEU A 75 2.94 -5.10 -5.44
CA LEU A 75 3.13 -3.68 -5.19
C LEU A 75 2.34 -3.27 -3.95
N GLY A 76 2.94 -2.46 -3.08
CA GLY A 76 2.26 -2.01 -1.86
C GLY A 76 3.10 -1.13 -0.96
N ILE A 77 2.44 -0.61 0.07
CA ILE A 77 3.04 0.20 1.13
C ILE A 77 2.41 -0.16 2.48
N GLY A 78 3.05 0.28 3.57
CA GLY A 78 2.57 0.07 4.92
C GLY A 78 3.67 0.34 5.94
N THR A 79 3.54 -0.28 7.11
CA THR A 79 4.53 -0.20 8.19
C THR A 79 4.73 -1.58 8.83
N PHE A 80 5.59 -1.69 9.81
CA PHE A 80 5.90 -2.91 10.54
C PHE A 80 5.41 -2.84 11.98
N GLU A 81 5.40 -3.97 12.66
CA GLU A 81 5.01 -4.04 14.06
C GLU A 81 5.67 -2.94 14.89
N GLN A 82 4.89 -2.26 15.76
CA GLN A 82 5.31 -1.12 16.57
C GLN A 82 5.79 0.09 15.73
N LEU A 83 5.25 0.26 14.52
CA LEU A 83 5.64 1.32 13.59
C LEU A 83 7.14 1.32 13.23
N ASP A 84 7.82 0.15 13.21
CA ASP A 84 9.26 0.05 12.99
C ASP A 84 9.64 0.30 11.52
N GLY A 85 9.46 1.54 11.04
CA GLY A 85 9.86 1.98 9.71
C GLY A 85 8.77 1.87 8.65
N GLU A 86 9.12 2.30 7.42
CA GLU A 86 8.24 2.32 6.26
C GLU A 86 8.38 1.05 5.45
N MET A 87 7.25 0.50 5.00
CA MET A 87 7.23 -0.66 4.11
C MET A 87 7.12 -0.21 2.66
N VAL A 88 7.98 -0.75 1.80
CA VAL A 88 7.89 -0.60 0.35
C VAL A 88 7.83 -1.97 -0.29
N ILE A 89 6.78 -2.24 -1.05
CA ILE A 89 6.64 -3.49 -1.82
C ILE A 89 6.72 -3.13 -3.30
N VAL A 90 7.73 -3.64 -3.96
CA VAL A 90 7.96 -3.47 -5.39
C VAL A 90 8.43 -4.78 -6.00
N ASP A 91 7.81 -5.17 -7.13
CA ASP A 91 8.10 -6.41 -7.86
C ASP A 91 8.07 -7.67 -6.96
N GLY A 92 7.14 -7.70 -5.97
CA GLY A 92 6.94 -8.79 -5.02
C GLY A 92 7.99 -8.89 -3.91
N ARG A 93 8.95 -7.98 -3.85
CA ARG A 93 9.95 -7.88 -2.78
C ARG A 93 9.51 -6.84 -1.76
N VAL A 94 9.74 -7.12 -0.49
CA VAL A 94 9.32 -6.25 0.62
C VAL A 94 10.53 -5.68 1.33
N PHE A 95 10.59 -4.36 1.41
CA PHE A 95 11.69 -3.63 2.02
C PHE A 95 11.20 -2.81 3.21
N GLN A 96 11.99 -2.81 4.26
CA GLN A 96 11.84 -1.95 5.43
C GLN A 96 12.82 -0.79 5.35
N VAL A 97 12.31 0.42 5.45
CA VAL A 97 13.12 1.63 5.59
C VAL A 97 12.99 2.11 7.03
N ARG A 98 14.06 1.98 7.80
CA ARG A 98 14.08 2.35 9.22
C ARG A 98 14.38 3.83 9.45
N CYS A 99 14.09 4.29 10.66
CA CYS A 99 14.32 5.69 11.01
C CYS A 99 15.81 6.09 11.13
N ASP A 100 16.75 5.17 11.05
CA ASP A 100 18.17 5.46 10.88
C ASP A 100 18.59 5.57 9.39
N GLY A 101 17.64 5.46 8.47
CA GLY A 101 17.85 5.50 7.02
C GLY A 101 18.29 4.17 6.42
N THR A 102 18.46 3.12 7.22
CA THR A 102 18.80 1.79 6.68
C THR A 102 17.65 1.17 5.94
N VAL A 103 17.97 0.50 4.81
CA VAL A 103 17.01 -0.24 3.99
C VAL A 103 17.39 -1.71 3.98
N ALA A 104 16.45 -2.58 4.26
CA ALA A 104 16.66 -4.02 4.25
C ALA A 104 15.45 -4.77 3.68
N GLU A 105 15.69 -5.82 2.90
CA GLU A 105 14.65 -6.77 2.55
C GLU A 105 14.26 -7.61 3.77
N VAL A 106 12.95 -7.84 3.97
CA VAL A 106 12.45 -8.52 5.16
C VAL A 106 12.01 -9.94 4.88
N ALA A 107 12.08 -10.79 5.92
CA ALA A 107 11.62 -12.17 5.87
C ALA A 107 10.08 -12.26 5.88
N ASP A 108 9.54 -13.36 5.39
CA ASP A 108 8.11 -13.63 5.33
C ASP A 108 7.42 -13.71 6.71
N THR A 109 8.17 -14.00 7.77
CA THR A 109 7.68 -14.11 9.15
C THR A 109 7.57 -12.78 9.90
N VAL A 110 8.05 -11.69 9.31
CA VAL A 110 7.90 -10.34 9.89
C VAL A 110 6.43 -9.94 9.86
N LEU A 111 5.96 -9.24 10.89
CA LEU A 111 4.57 -8.86 11.05
C LEU A 111 4.33 -7.40 10.66
N THR A 112 3.13 -7.13 10.14
CA THR A 112 2.63 -5.79 9.85
C THR A 112 1.32 -5.54 10.58
N PRO A 113 1.13 -4.34 11.18
CA PRO A 113 -0.15 -3.88 11.70
C PRO A 113 -1.04 -3.24 10.62
N PHE A 114 -0.41 -2.64 9.59
CA PHE A 114 -1.11 -1.91 8.53
C PHE A 114 -0.31 -1.99 7.23
N ALA A 115 -0.97 -2.46 6.18
CA ALA A 115 -0.42 -2.46 4.82
C ALA A 115 -1.53 -2.50 3.78
N THR A 116 -1.28 -1.89 2.63
CA THR A 116 -2.12 -2.02 1.43
C THR A 116 -1.28 -2.60 0.31
N VAL A 117 -1.78 -3.65 -0.36
CA VAL A 117 -1.11 -4.31 -1.47
C VAL A 117 -2.06 -4.58 -2.64
N THR A 118 -1.50 -4.68 -3.83
CA THR A 118 -2.22 -5.09 -5.05
C THR A 118 -1.32 -5.89 -5.97
N ARG A 119 -1.92 -6.72 -6.83
CA ARG A 119 -1.23 -7.26 -8.01
C ARG A 119 -1.26 -6.21 -9.10
N PHE A 120 -0.13 -5.53 -9.25
CA PHE A 120 -0.06 -4.37 -10.11
C PHE A 120 0.03 -4.75 -11.60
N ARG A 121 -0.90 -4.19 -12.37
CA ARG A 121 -0.90 -4.26 -13.84
C ARG A 121 -1.48 -2.95 -14.35
N ALA A 122 -0.64 -2.10 -14.88
CA ALA A 122 -1.03 -0.77 -15.34
C ALA A 122 -2.19 -0.81 -16.35
N ASP A 123 -3.22 -0.01 -16.09
CA ASP A 123 -4.30 0.28 -17.05
C ASP A 123 -3.95 1.47 -17.94
N ALA A 124 -3.10 2.37 -17.43
CA ALA A 124 -2.59 3.53 -18.14
C ALA A 124 -1.12 3.77 -17.80
N GLU A 125 -0.38 4.26 -18.77
CA GLU A 125 1.02 4.64 -18.66
C GLU A 125 1.28 5.93 -19.41
N VAL A 126 2.10 6.82 -18.84
CA VAL A 126 2.54 8.05 -19.50
C VAL A 126 3.96 8.40 -19.10
N LEU A 127 4.72 8.95 -20.06
CA LEU A 127 6.02 9.53 -19.79
C LEU A 127 5.88 11.01 -19.40
N LEU A 128 6.21 11.33 -18.16
CA LEU A 128 6.30 12.70 -17.65
C LEU A 128 7.72 13.23 -17.92
N LYS A 129 7.85 14.11 -18.90
CA LYS A 129 9.16 14.64 -19.32
C LYS A 129 9.86 15.47 -18.25
N SER A 130 9.09 16.16 -17.41
CA SER A 130 9.62 17.01 -16.35
C SER A 130 8.69 16.98 -15.14
N CYS A 131 9.24 16.71 -13.99
CA CYS A 131 8.57 16.74 -12.69
C CYS A 131 9.36 17.70 -11.78
N PRO A 132 9.00 18.99 -11.73
CA PRO A 132 9.74 19.98 -10.94
C PRO A 132 9.44 19.89 -9.43
N HIS A 133 8.36 19.27 -9.01
CA HIS A 133 7.92 19.09 -7.62
C HIS A 133 6.82 18.04 -7.54
N PHE A 134 6.57 17.52 -6.33
CA PHE A 134 5.57 16.47 -6.09
C PHE A 134 4.16 16.86 -6.59
N ALA A 135 3.74 18.12 -6.43
CA ALA A 135 2.44 18.57 -6.94
C ALA A 135 2.30 18.39 -8.47
N ALA A 136 3.37 18.58 -9.25
CA ALA A 136 3.33 18.31 -10.69
C ALA A 136 3.16 16.81 -11.01
N LEU A 137 3.69 15.93 -10.17
CA LEU A 137 3.48 14.50 -10.27
C LEU A 137 2.01 14.14 -10.00
N THR A 138 1.42 14.67 -8.93
CA THR A 138 0.02 14.44 -8.58
C THR A 138 -0.93 15.00 -9.63
N GLU A 139 -0.66 16.19 -10.19
CA GLU A 139 -1.42 16.77 -11.31
C GLU A 139 -1.41 15.85 -12.55
N ALA A 140 -0.25 15.24 -12.86
CA ALA A 140 -0.16 14.29 -13.98
C ALA A 140 -1.00 13.03 -13.71
N PHE A 141 -1.01 12.49 -12.50
CA PHE A 141 -1.89 11.40 -12.12
C PHE A 141 -3.38 11.80 -12.12
N ASP A 142 -3.71 13.04 -11.71
CA ASP A 142 -5.08 13.55 -11.75
C ASP A 142 -5.63 13.60 -13.18
N GLN A 143 -4.79 13.86 -14.17
CA GLN A 143 -5.18 13.80 -15.59
C GLN A 143 -5.38 12.36 -16.08
N LEU A 144 -4.71 11.37 -15.50
CA LEU A 144 -4.87 9.96 -15.84
C LEU A 144 -6.07 9.33 -15.13
N ARG A 145 -6.40 9.79 -13.92
CA ARG A 145 -7.54 9.30 -13.16
C ARG A 145 -8.85 9.71 -13.80
N SER A 146 -9.70 8.73 -14.09
CA SER A 146 -11.01 8.95 -14.70
C SER A 146 -12.09 9.44 -13.72
N THR A 147 -11.87 9.32 -12.40
CA THR A 147 -12.84 9.61 -11.35
C THR A 147 -12.18 9.73 -9.98
N ASN A 148 -12.84 10.44 -9.06
CA ASN A 148 -12.47 10.52 -7.64
C ASN A 148 -13.22 9.48 -6.77
N ASN A 149 -13.93 8.53 -7.38
CA ASN A 149 -14.76 7.57 -6.66
C ASN A 149 -14.19 6.15 -6.63
N LEU A 150 -13.05 5.91 -7.25
CA LEU A 150 -12.35 4.62 -7.25
C LEU A 150 -10.99 4.76 -6.57
N PHE A 151 -10.47 3.65 -6.07
CA PHE A 151 -9.08 3.58 -5.65
C PHE A 151 -8.15 3.45 -6.86
N PHE A 152 -6.92 3.91 -6.72
CA PHE A 152 -5.89 3.74 -7.74
C PHE A 152 -4.57 3.31 -7.10
N SER A 153 -3.92 2.36 -7.73
CA SER A 153 -2.54 1.97 -7.41
C SER A 153 -1.60 2.66 -8.38
N LEU A 154 -0.48 3.14 -7.87
CA LEU A 154 0.41 4.06 -8.55
C LEU A 154 1.83 3.51 -8.53
N ARG A 155 2.52 3.62 -9.67
CA ARG A 155 3.95 3.35 -9.78
C ARG A 155 4.60 4.43 -10.65
N VAL A 156 5.76 4.89 -10.24
CA VAL A 156 6.60 5.80 -11.03
C VAL A 156 8.02 5.27 -11.04
N ASP A 157 8.55 5.00 -12.21
CA ASP A 157 9.92 4.57 -12.38
C ASP A 157 10.71 5.63 -13.13
N GLY A 158 11.96 5.87 -12.74
CA GLY A 158 12.83 6.78 -13.48
C GLY A 158 13.99 7.34 -12.68
N HIS A 159 14.57 8.41 -13.22
CA HIS A 159 15.64 9.17 -12.59
C HIS A 159 15.07 10.34 -11.79
N PHE A 160 15.41 10.38 -10.51
CA PHE A 160 15.03 11.45 -9.61
C PHE A 160 16.24 12.34 -9.32
N ASP A 161 16.15 13.63 -9.69
CA ASP A 161 17.16 14.64 -9.37
C ASP A 161 17.19 14.92 -7.87
N TYR A 162 16.01 14.81 -7.23
CA TYR A 162 15.82 15.02 -5.79
C TYR A 162 14.65 14.20 -5.27
N VAL A 163 14.82 13.59 -4.10
CA VAL A 163 13.76 12.94 -3.34
C VAL A 163 13.95 13.29 -1.87
N ARG A 164 12.87 13.71 -1.20
CA ARG A 164 12.80 13.87 0.24
C ARG A 164 11.78 12.87 0.79
N THR A 165 12.24 12.08 1.73
CA THR A 165 11.43 11.06 2.41
C THR A 165 11.53 11.22 3.92
N ARG A 166 10.69 10.48 4.62
CA ARG A 166 10.77 10.29 6.07
C ARG A 166 10.59 8.82 6.39
N ALA A 167 10.97 8.40 7.58
CA ALA A 167 10.68 7.08 8.08
C ALA A 167 10.30 7.16 9.56
N ILE A 168 9.18 6.50 9.90
CA ILE A 168 8.71 6.44 11.28
C ILE A 168 9.66 5.56 12.11
N CYS A 169 9.90 5.96 13.37
CA CYS A 169 10.70 5.18 14.28
C CYS A 169 9.85 4.16 15.02
N ARG A 170 10.48 3.08 15.47
CA ARG A 170 9.83 2.11 16.34
C ARG A 170 9.28 2.77 17.60
N MET A 171 7.99 2.58 17.87
CA MET A 171 7.28 3.18 18.98
C MET A 171 6.85 2.14 20.01
N VAL A 172 6.59 2.61 21.21
CA VAL A 172 5.94 1.76 22.23
C VAL A 172 4.49 1.52 21.83
N PRO A 173 3.92 0.33 22.13
CA PRO A 173 2.50 0.04 21.83
C PRO A 173 1.55 1.12 22.38
N GLY A 174 0.56 1.51 21.59
CA GLY A 174 -0.41 2.54 21.96
C GLY A 174 0.03 3.98 21.69
N THR A 175 1.24 4.21 21.15
CA THR A 175 1.64 5.55 20.69
C THR A 175 0.80 5.96 19.49
N LYS A 176 0.11 7.10 19.58
CA LYS A 176 -0.70 7.61 18.47
C LYS A 176 0.16 7.97 17.26
N LEU A 177 -0.41 7.82 16.07
CA LEU A 177 0.30 8.09 14.82
C LEU A 177 0.85 9.52 14.76
N ILE A 178 0.08 10.50 15.23
CA ILE A 178 0.48 11.91 15.24
C ILE A 178 1.72 12.16 16.11
N ASP A 179 1.83 11.49 17.26
CA ASP A 179 2.99 11.63 18.16
C ASP A 179 4.23 10.96 17.55
N ALA A 180 4.03 9.82 16.89
CA ALA A 180 5.09 9.12 16.18
C ALA A 180 5.59 9.94 14.96
N ALA A 181 4.67 10.56 14.21
CA ALA A 181 4.99 11.41 13.08
C ALA A 181 5.77 12.68 13.47
N ALA A 182 5.54 13.22 14.65
CA ALA A 182 6.22 14.42 15.14
C ALA A 182 7.73 14.27 15.37
N VAL A 183 8.22 13.02 15.53
CA VAL A 183 9.63 12.72 15.87
C VAL A 183 10.34 11.94 14.76
N GLN A 184 9.74 11.74 13.61
CA GLN A 184 10.35 11.00 12.52
C GLN A 184 11.43 11.79 11.79
N PRO A 185 12.58 11.19 11.48
CA PRO A 185 13.63 11.82 10.70
C PRO A 185 13.25 11.93 9.23
N GLU A 186 13.78 12.97 8.58
CA GLU A 186 13.69 13.16 7.13
C GLU A 186 15.04 12.87 6.48
N PHE A 187 14.98 12.40 5.23
CA PHE A 187 16.14 12.06 4.42
C PHE A 187 16.04 12.77 3.07
N GLU A 188 17.16 13.31 2.59
CA GLU A 188 17.27 13.91 1.27
C GLU A 188 18.23 13.10 0.42
N TYR A 189 17.78 12.78 -0.79
CA TYR A 189 18.57 12.05 -1.78
C TYR A 189 18.64 12.83 -3.09
N ARG A 190 19.74 12.65 -3.83
CA ARG A 190 19.98 13.35 -5.09
C ARG A 190 20.52 12.40 -6.15
N ASN A 191 20.09 12.63 -7.41
CA ASN A 191 20.63 11.95 -8.59
C ASN A 191 20.62 10.43 -8.48
N LEU A 192 19.43 9.84 -8.28
CA LEU A 192 19.29 8.38 -8.17
C LEU A 192 18.12 7.84 -8.98
N TYR A 193 18.27 6.59 -9.41
CA TYR A 193 17.18 5.84 -10.01
C TYR A 193 16.36 5.14 -8.94
N GLY A 194 15.05 5.11 -9.11
CA GLY A 194 14.17 4.49 -8.13
C GLY A 194 12.76 4.29 -8.65
N ALA A 195 11.94 3.75 -7.75
CA ALA A 195 10.51 3.61 -7.92
C ALA A 195 9.76 4.33 -6.80
N LEU A 196 8.72 5.08 -7.15
CA LEU A 196 7.65 5.45 -6.24
C LEU A 196 6.52 4.45 -6.40
N VAL A 197 6.02 3.94 -5.30
CA VAL A 197 4.85 3.05 -5.26
C VAL A 197 3.86 3.55 -4.23
N GLY A 198 2.57 3.37 -4.50
CA GLY A 198 1.57 3.84 -3.56
C GLY A 198 0.16 3.77 -4.09
N PHE A 199 -0.71 4.51 -3.41
CA PHE A 199 -2.13 4.51 -3.69
C PHE A 199 -2.68 5.93 -3.66
N TRP A 200 -3.74 6.11 -4.44
CA TRP A 200 -4.67 7.20 -4.26
C TRP A 200 -6.00 6.64 -3.77
N SER A 201 -6.50 7.18 -2.68
CA SER A 201 -7.74 6.74 -2.03
C SER A 201 -8.79 7.85 -2.00
N PRO A 202 -10.07 7.54 -2.26
CA PRO A 202 -11.14 8.52 -2.20
C PRO A 202 -11.35 9.07 -0.79
N GLU A 203 -11.79 10.33 -0.68
CA GLU A 203 -12.08 11.00 0.59
C GLU A 203 -13.09 10.23 1.48
N TYR A 204 -14.09 9.60 0.86
CA TYR A 204 -15.08 8.81 1.60
C TYR A 204 -14.50 7.59 2.32
N SER A 205 -13.28 7.16 1.98
CA SER A 205 -12.61 5.99 2.58
C SER A 205 -11.77 6.32 3.82
N LYS A 206 -11.77 7.55 4.31
CA LYS A 206 -10.88 8.09 5.35
C LYS A 206 -10.77 7.29 6.65
N THR A 207 -11.80 6.57 7.03
CA THR A 207 -11.77 5.68 8.21
C THR A 207 -11.12 4.33 7.93
N LEU A 208 -11.04 3.94 6.67
CA LEU A 208 -10.48 2.66 6.22
C LEU A 208 -9.07 2.79 5.67
N SER A 209 -8.84 3.81 4.85
CA SER A 209 -7.59 4.02 4.13
C SER A 209 -7.15 5.49 4.24
N ILE A 210 -5.90 5.78 3.89
CA ILE A 210 -5.35 7.14 3.90
C ILE A 210 -5.83 7.86 2.64
N PRO A 211 -6.63 8.95 2.74
CA PRO A 211 -7.16 9.66 1.58
C PRO A 211 -6.06 10.39 0.79
N GLY A 212 -6.32 10.64 -0.49
CA GLY A 212 -5.38 11.32 -1.37
C GLY A 212 -4.22 10.43 -1.80
N TYR A 213 -3.08 11.05 -2.09
CA TYR A 213 -1.87 10.38 -2.54
C TYR A 213 -1.02 9.95 -1.34
N HIS A 214 -0.79 8.66 -1.19
CA HIS A 214 0.12 8.09 -0.22
C HIS A 214 1.15 7.23 -0.95
N MET A 215 2.39 7.66 -0.97
CA MET A 215 3.46 7.05 -1.76
C MET A 215 4.74 6.86 -0.96
N HIS A 216 5.41 5.74 -1.22
CA HIS A 216 6.73 5.44 -0.69
C HIS A 216 7.75 5.34 -1.82
N PHE A 217 8.99 5.72 -1.54
CA PHE A 217 10.12 5.64 -2.45
C PHE A 217 11.05 4.49 -2.12
N LEU A 218 11.64 3.88 -3.14
CA LEU A 218 12.77 2.94 -3.03
C LEU A 218 13.74 3.15 -4.18
N SER A 219 15.02 3.36 -3.88
CA SER A 219 16.08 3.42 -4.90
C SER A 219 16.38 2.03 -5.48
N VAL A 220 16.86 1.99 -6.72
CA VAL A 220 17.21 0.73 -7.42
C VAL A 220 18.30 -0.06 -6.69
N ASP A 221 19.24 0.62 -6.03
CA ASP A 221 20.31 -0.02 -5.25
C ASP A 221 19.86 -0.42 -3.82
N HIS A 222 18.57 -0.18 -3.48
CA HIS A 222 17.96 -0.45 -2.18
C HIS A 222 18.71 0.17 -0.99
N ARG A 223 19.24 1.40 -1.16
CA ARG A 223 19.96 2.13 -0.11
C ARG A 223 19.26 3.40 0.34
N ALA A 224 18.23 3.82 -0.38
CA ALA A 224 17.43 5.00 -0.10
C ALA A 224 15.95 4.65 -0.23
N GLY A 225 15.12 5.17 0.67
CA GLY A 225 13.67 4.92 0.63
C GLY A 225 12.91 5.71 1.68
N GLY A 226 11.63 5.38 1.86
CA GLY A 226 10.75 5.94 2.88
C GLY A 226 9.46 6.54 2.33
N HIS A 227 8.65 7.09 3.23
CA HIS A 227 7.44 7.82 2.91
C HIS A 227 7.78 9.12 2.17
N LEU A 228 7.19 9.33 1.01
CA LEU A 228 7.51 10.46 0.12
C LEU A 228 6.96 11.77 0.65
N LEU A 229 7.82 12.78 0.72
CA LEU A 229 7.45 14.16 1.03
C LEU A 229 7.60 15.09 -0.18
N GLU A 230 8.65 14.87 -1.00
CA GLU A 230 8.93 15.71 -2.17
C GLU A 230 9.74 14.92 -3.20
N CYS A 231 9.50 15.17 -4.48
CA CYS A 231 10.33 14.62 -5.54
C CYS A 231 10.49 15.59 -6.71
N ARG A 232 11.63 15.47 -7.41
CA ARG A 232 11.90 16.10 -8.70
C ARG A 232 12.58 15.10 -9.60
N GLY A 233 12.26 15.14 -10.88
CA GLY A 233 12.89 14.23 -11.83
C GLY A 233 12.53 14.57 -13.26
N THR A 234 13.17 13.84 -14.18
CA THR A 234 12.95 13.96 -15.62
C THR A 234 12.74 12.58 -16.22
N GLU A 235 11.90 12.54 -17.26
CA GLU A 235 11.58 11.29 -17.96
C GLU A 235 11.07 10.18 -17.02
N LEU A 236 10.14 10.55 -16.13
CA LEU A 236 9.50 9.60 -15.22
C LEU A 236 8.38 8.85 -15.92
N THR A 237 8.38 7.52 -15.85
CA THR A 237 7.29 6.68 -16.34
C THR A 237 6.24 6.54 -15.23
N LEU A 238 5.08 7.14 -15.43
CA LEU A 238 3.94 7.07 -14.54
C LEU A 238 3.02 5.95 -14.99
N GLN A 239 2.67 5.06 -14.07
CA GLN A 239 1.77 3.95 -14.29
C GLN A 239 0.64 3.97 -13.26
N LEU A 240 -0.58 3.70 -13.73
CA LEU A 240 -1.79 3.75 -12.91
C LEU A 240 -2.65 2.53 -13.17
N GLN A 241 -3.16 1.92 -12.09
CA GLN A 241 -4.14 0.83 -12.12
C GLN A 241 -5.36 1.20 -11.28
N ARG A 242 -6.56 0.97 -11.83
CA ARG A 242 -7.82 1.14 -11.10
C ARG A 242 -8.02 0.03 -10.09
N GLY A 243 -8.55 0.38 -8.91
CA GLY A 243 -9.00 -0.55 -7.89
C GLY A 243 -10.52 -0.47 -7.74
N THR A 244 -11.22 -1.54 -8.08
CA THR A 244 -12.68 -1.64 -7.98
C THR A 244 -13.13 -2.64 -6.93
N ARG A 245 -12.20 -3.43 -6.41
CA ARG A 245 -12.43 -4.41 -5.33
C ARG A 245 -11.53 -4.08 -4.16
N PHE A 246 -12.11 -4.03 -2.97
CA PHE A 246 -11.38 -3.76 -1.74
C PHE A 246 -11.61 -4.90 -0.75
N SER A 247 -10.53 -5.57 -0.37
CA SER A 247 -10.53 -6.65 0.63
C SER A 247 -9.85 -6.13 1.89
N LEU A 248 -10.61 -6.00 2.97
CA LEU A 248 -10.12 -5.54 4.26
C LEU A 248 -10.03 -6.73 5.22
N VAL A 249 -8.87 -6.90 5.85
CA VAL A 249 -8.65 -7.84 6.96
C VAL A 249 -8.53 -7.04 8.24
N LEU A 250 -9.44 -7.27 9.16
CA LEU A 250 -9.40 -6.65 10.48
C LEU A 250 -8.54 -7.49 11.42
N PRO A 251 -7.60 -6.87 12.17
CA PRO A 251 -6.81 -7.58 13.17
C PRO A 251 -7.67 -8.15 14.29
N GLU A 252 -7.32 -9.33 14.76
CA GLU A 252 -7.92 -9.95 15.96
C GLU A 252 -7.04 -9.75 17.21
N THR A 253 -6.19 -8.72 17.19
CA THR A 253 -5.35 -8.37 18.35
C THR A 253 -6.17 -7.65 19.42
N ASN A 254 -5.81 -7.82 20.70
CA ASN A 254 -6.52 -7.13 21.78
C ASN A 254 -6.49 -5.61 21.61
N SER A 255 -5.38 -5.04 21.15
CA SER A 255 -5.26 -3.61 20.89
C SER A 255 -6.27 -3.11 19.86
N PHE A 256 -6.54 -3.90 18.81
CA PHE A 256 -7.55 -3.54 17.82
C PHE A 256 -8.98 -3.69 18.36
N LEU A 257 -9.25 -4.79 19.07
CA LEU A 257 -10.59 -5.09 19.60
C LEU A 257 -11.02 -4.09 20.70
N ASP A 258 -10.07 -3.57 21.47
CA ASP A 258 -10.32 -2.63 22.58
C ASP A 258 -10.19 -1.15 22.14
N ALA A 259 -9.76 -0.87 20.91
CA ALA A 259 -9.57 0.51 20.43
C ALA A 259 -10.90 1.24 20.23
N ASP A 260 -10.94 2.54 20.59
CA ASP A 260 -12.06 3.42 20.26
C ASP A 260 -11.90 3.98 18.83
N LEU A 261 -12.55 3.34 17.87
CA LEU A 261 -12.51 3.69 16.46
C LEU A 261 -13.69 4.56 16.00
N HIS A 262 -14.45 5.15 16.94
CA HIS A 262 -15.63 5.97 16.62
C HIS A 262 -15.27 7.40 16.19
N ARG A 263 -14.05 7.85 16.49
CA ARG A 263 -13.60 9.21 16.13
C ARG A 263 -13.34 9.32 14.63
N ASP A 264 -13.57 10.51 14.08
CA ASP A 264 -13.12 10.87 12.73
C ASP A 264 -11.59 11.02 12.73
N PRO A 265 -10.82 10.21 11.99
CA PRO A 265 -9.37 10.26 11.99
C PRO A 265 -8.80 11.35 11.08
N SER A 266 -9.62 12.07 10.32
CA SER A 266 -9.20 12.93 9.21
C SER A 266 -8.18 13.98 9.61
N GLU A 267 -8.39 14.67 10.72
CA GLU A 267 -7.50 15.75 11.17
C GLU A 267 -6.14 15.20 11.62
N ASP A 268 -6.13 14.08 12.33
CA ASP A 268 -4.91 13.45 12.80
C ASP A 268 -4.13 12.78 11.64
N LEU A 269 -4.85 12.18 10.67
CA LEU A 269 -4.25 11.67 9.44
C LEU A 269 -3.63 12.78 8.61
N ASP A 270 -4.35 13.88 8.38
CA ASP A 270 -3.83 14.98 7.58
C ASP A 270 -2.55 15.56 8.20
N LYS A 271 -2.52 15.72 9.52
CA LYS A 271 -1.34 16.15 10.26
C LYS A 271 -0.19 15.15 10.20
N ALA A 272 -0.49 13.84 10.31
CA ALA A 272 0.53 12.80 10.28
C ALA A 272 1.09 12.58 8.87
N GLU A 273 0.25 12.57 7.84
CA GLU A 273 0.65 12.26 6.47
C GLU A 273 1.20 13.47 5.72
N ASN A 274 0.66 14.66 5.96
CA ASN A 274 1.03 15.91 5.29
C ASN A 274 1.89 16.83 6.17
N PHE A 275 2.47 16.31 7.27
CA PHE A 275 3.31 17.12 8.17
C PHE A 275 4.46 17.74 7.39
N GLN A 276 4.40 19.06 7.16
CA GLN A 276 5.52 19.88 6.71
C GLN A 276 6.02 20.66 7.92
N PRO A 277 7.26 20.42 8.40
CA PRO A 277 7.83 21.29 9.42
C PRO A 277 7.79 22.72 8.93
N GLU A 278 7.33 23.65 9.77
CA GLU A 278 7.33 25.07 9.44
C GLU A 278 8.71 25.47 8.91
N LYS A 279 8.76 26.01 7.68
CA LYS A 279 9.99 26.57 7.15
C LYS A 279 10.50 27.60 8.14
N VAL A 280 11.61 27.28 8.81
CA VAL A 280 12.39 28.28 9.53
C VAL A 280 12.63 29.40 8.51
N LYS A 281 12.02 30.56 8.73
CA LYS A 281 12.29 31.75 7.93
C LYS A 281 13.77 32.06 8.10
N GLU A 282 14.53 31.81 7.05
CA GLU A 282 15.88 32.35 6.97
C GLU A 282 15.77 33.88 7.08
N SER A 283 16.25 34.40 8.18
CA SER A 283 16.37 35.82 8.47
C SER A 283 17.67 36.39 7.87
#